data_1b4f3dfe4e9a01b8d439a56bc4dc32ee
#
_entry.id   1b4f3dfe4e9a01b8d439a56bc4dc32ee
#
_cell.length_a   1.000
_cell.length_b   1.000
_cell.length_c   1.000
_cell.angle_alpha   90.00
_cell.angle_beta   90.00
_cell.angle_gamma   90.00
#
_symmetry.space_group_name_H-M   'P 1'
#
loop_
_entity.id
_entity.type
_entity.pdbx_description
1 polymer ?
#
loop_
_entity_poly.entity_id
_entity_poly.type
_entity_poly.pdbx_seq_one_letter_code
_entity_poly.pdbx_strand_id
1 'polypeptide(L)'
;MIKKIVTVCIGILFIIALNAGWAQEGETIFKSQGCSSCHRIKSTSKVNPSLTEISMAYQGKQEQLIQFLKGESEAIVRPEKAYLMKRHIEKTKKLSDADLKALTGYLLGQQSGNQQSD
;
A
#
# COMPACT_ATOMS: atom_id res chain seq x y z
N MET A 1 17.12 5.16 39.07
CA MET A 1 16.37 6.00 38.10
C MET A 1 16.87 5.91 36.68
N ILE A 2 18.16 6.03 36.38
CA ILE A 2 18.72 5.99 35.04
C ILE A 2 18.48 4.62 34.34
N LYS A 3 18.59 3.50 35.04
CA LYS A 3 18.36 2.13 34.48
C LYS A 3 16.94 1.93 33.99
N LYS A 4 15.92 2.49 34.65
CA LYS A 4 14.51 2.38 34.23
C LYS A 4 14.21 3.22 32.98
N ILE A 5 14.84 4.39 32.86
CA ILE A 5 14.69 5.25 31.68
C ILE A 5 15.33 4.62 30.45
N VAL A 6 16.50 4.01 30.59
CA VAL A 6 17.18 3.31 29.49
C VAL A 6 16.35 2.14 28.97
N THR A 7 15.72 1.35 29.86
CA THR A 7 14.87 0.21 29.46
C THR A 7 13.64 0.66 28.68
N VAL A 8 13.01 1.76 29.07
CA VAL A 8 11.84 2.32 28.37
C VAL A 8 12.24 2.86 27.00
N CYS A 9 13.38 3.55 26.88
CA CYS A 9 13.84 4.07 25.59
C CYS A 9 14.18 2.95 24.59
N ILE A 10 14.78 1.85 25.05
CA ILE A 10 15.08 0.69 24.20
C ILE A 10 13.79 0.02 23.71
N GLY A 11 12.78 -0.10 24.58
CA GLY A 11 11.48 -0.67 24.19
C GLY A 11 10.76 0.14 23.13
N ILE A 12 10.78 1.47 23.24
CA ILE A 12 10.14 2.38 22.27
C ILE A 12 10.87 2.36 20.93
N LEU A 13 12.20 2.35 20.92
CA LEU A 13 13.00 2.22 19.69
C LEU A 13 12.72 0.92 18.95
N PHE A 14 12.52 -0.19 19.65
CA PHE A 14 12.23 -1.49 19.05
C PHE A 14 10.84 -1.53 18.37
N ILE A 15 9.83 -0.89 18.99
CA ILE A 15 8.47 -0.80 18.41
C ILE A 15 8.45 0.04 17.13
N ILE A 16 9.20 1.15 17.09
CA ILE A 16 9.31 2.02 15.92
C ILE A 16 9.97 1.27 14.74
N ALA A 17 10.99 0.48 14.98
CA ALA A 17 11.68 -0.29 13.95
C ALA A 17 10.77 -1.35 13.28
N LEU A 18 9.84 -1.98 14.02
CA LEU A 18 8.89 -2.95 13.50
C LEU A 18 7.88 -2.30 12.51
N ASN A 19 7.40 -1.12 12.82
CA ASN A 19 6.46 -0.41 11.94
C ASN A 19 7.11 0.08 10.63
N ALA A 20 8.35 0.51 10.64
CA ALA A 20 9.09 0.94 9.46
C ALA A 20 9.34 -0.23 8.48
N GLY A 21 9.56 -1.46 8.95
CA GLY A 21 9.79 -2.64 8.11
C GLY A 21 8.59 -3.02 7.24
N TRP A 22 7.38 -2.85 7.72
CA TRP A 22 6.16 -3.22 6.99
C TRP A 22 5.85 -2.26 5.84
N ALA A 23 6.06 -0.96 6.03
CA ALA A 23 5.87 0.03 4.98
C ALA A 23 6.86 -0.17 3.81
N GLN A 24 8.11 -0.50 4.13
CA GLN A 24 9.16 -0.78 3.14
C GLN A 24 8.87 -2.07 2.36
N GLU A 25 8.34 -3.10 3.01
CA GLU A 25 7.94 -4.34 2.36
C GLU A 25 6.81 -4.12 1.36
N GLY A 26 5.78 -3.36 1.71
CA GLY A 26 4.69 -3.00 0.81
C GLY A 26 5.15 -2.24 -0.43
N GLU A 27 6.08 -1.30 -0.29
CA GLU A 27 6.69 -0.60 -1.41
C GLU A 27 7.48 -1.54 -2.33
N THR A 28 8.24 -2.47 -1.76
CA THR A 28 9.00 -3.47 -2.51
C THR A 28 8.06 -4.36 -3.34
N ILE A 29 6.97 -4.83 -2.75
CA ILE A 29 5.95 -5.62 -3.45
C ILE A 29 5.30 -4.79 -4.57
N PHE A 30 4.94 -3.54 -4.30
CA PHE A 30 4.37 -2.62 -5.28
C PHE A 30 5.26 -2.48 -6.52
N LYS A 31 6.56 -2.31 -6.33
CA LYS A 31 7.54 -2.23 -7.42
C LYS A 31 7.72 -3.58 -8.13
N SER A 32 7.87 -4.67 -7.40
CA SER A 32 8.11 -6.00 -7.97
C SER A 32 6.90 -6.52 -8.76
N GLN A 33 5.68 -6.14 -8.40
CA GLN A 33 4.48 -6.48 -9.15
C GLN A 33 4.27 -5.60 -10.39
N GLY A 34 5.13 -4.61 -10.62
CA GLY A 34 5.06 -3.71 -11.78
C GLY A 34 4.01 -2.60 -11.68
N CYS A 35 3.45 -2.38 -10.50
CA CYS A 35 2.41 -1.37 -10.27
C CYS A 35 2.92 0.06 -10.51
N SER A 36 4.19 0.32 -10.19
CA SER A 36 4.83 1.63 -10.33
C SER A 36 4.94 2.12 -11.79
N SER A 37 4.79 1.23 -12.77
CA SER A 37 4.82 1.60 -14.19
C SER A 37 3.64 2.48 -14.59
N CYS A 38 2.49 2.31 -13.94
CA CYS A 38 1.25 3.00 -14.26
C CYS A 38 0.73 3.87 -13.10
N HIS A 39 0.95 3.46 -11.86
CA HIS A 39 0.46 4.17 -10.68
C HIS A 39 1.57 5.00 -10.03
N ARG A 40 1.52 6.31 -10.22
CA ARG A 40 2.41 7.29 -9.60
C ARG A 40 1.75 7.93 -8.38
N ILE A 41 2.53 8.50 -7.48
CA ILE A 41 2.01 9.17 -6.28
C ILE A 41 1.01 10.25 -6.66
N LYS A 42 1.41 11.14 -7.60
CA LYS A 42 0.54 12.15 -8.21
C LYS A 42 0.53 11.97 -9.71
N SER A 43 -0.63 12.05 -10.32
CA SER A 43 -0.77 11.87 -11.77
C SER A 43 -1.97 12.65 -12.27
N THR A 44 -1.84 13.21 -13.48
CA THR A 44 -2.94 13.80 -14.25
C THR A 44 -3.51 12.82 -15.28
N SER A 45 -3.06 11.58 -15.28
CA SER A 45 -3.56 10.54 -16.18
C SER A 45 -5.07 10.33 -16.01
N LYS A 46 -5.78 10.31 -17.12
CA LYS A 46 -7.21 9.98 -17.14
C LYS A 46 -7.48 8.49 -17.15
N VAL A 47 -6.45 7.69 -17.34
CA VAL A 47 -6.55 6.21 -17.42
C VAL A 47 -6.11 5.57 -16.11
N ASN A 48 -4.91 5.90 -15.65
CA ASN A 48 -4.30 5.29 -14.49
C ASN A 48 -4.52 6.18 -13.26
N PRO A 49 -5.26 5.73 -12.24
CA PRO A 49 -5.40 6.50 -11.02
C PRO A 49 -4.06 6.67 -10.30
N SER A 50 -3.85 7.83 -9.69
CA SER A 50 -2.71 8.08 -8.83
C SER A 50 -2.82 7.28 -7.53
N LEU A 51 -1.70 7.09 -6.83
CA LEU A 51 -1.71 6.46 -5.51
C LEU A 51 -2.49 7.29 -4.50
N THR A 52 -2.42 8.61 -4.58
CA THR A 52 -3.22 9.51 -3.74
C THR A 52 -4.72 9.28 -3.97
N GLU A 53 -5.16 9.17 -5.21
CA GLU A 53 -6.56 8.89 -5.56
C GLU A 53 -7.02 7.53 -5.02
N ILE A 54 -6.21 6.48 -5.20
CA ILE A 54 -6.49 5.14 -4.68
C ILE A 54 -6.56 5.17 -3.15
N SER A 55 -5.60 5.79 -2.49
CA SER A 55 -5.54 5.90 -1.03
C SER A 55 -6.76 6.60 -0.45
N MET A 56 -7.19 7.70 -1.06
CA MET A 56 -8.38 8.43 -0.62
C MET A 56 -9.66 7.62 -0.81
N ALA A 57 -9.82 6.94 -1.93
CA ALA A 57 -11.01 6.16 -2.22
C ALA A 57 -11.17 4.92 -1.32
N TYR A 58 -10.05 4.27 -0.99
CA TYR A 58 -10.04 3.07 -0.15
C TYR A 58 -9.74 3.36 1.33
N GLN A 59 -9.74 4.61 1.77
CA GLN A 59 -9.53 4.96 3.17
C GLN A 59 -10.53 4.24 4.07
N GLY A 60 -10.03 3.50 5.08
CA GLY A 60 -10.86 2.67 5.96
C GLY A 60 -11.43 1.40 5.30
N LYS A 61 -11.02 1.07 4.07
CA LYS A 61 -11.53 -0.05 3.27
C LYS A 61 -10.41 -0.99 2.82
N GLN A 62 -9.41 -1.23 3.67
CA GLN A 62 -8.26 -2.06 3.32
C GLN A 62 -8.68 -3.46 2.87
N GLU A 63 -9.64 -4.07 3.54
CA GLU A 63 -10.13 -5.41 3.17
C GLU A 63 -10.77 -5.41 1.78
N GLN A 64 -11.52 -4.39 1.44
CA GLN A 64 -12.11 -4.26 0.09
C GLN A 64 -11.03 -4.10 -0.98
N LEU A 65 -9.94 -3.38 -0.69
CA LEU A 65 -8.80 -3.26 -1.60
C LEU A 65 -8.08 -4.60 -1.77
N ILE A 66 -7.91 -5.37 -0.69
CA ILE A 66 -7.38 -6.73 -0.74
C ILE A 66 -8.25 -7.61 -1.63
N GLN A 67 -9.56 -7.60 -1.44
CA GLN A 67 -10.51 -8.37 -2.27
C GLN A 67 -10.43 -7.98 -3.74
N PHE A 68 -10.29 -6.68 -4.04
CA PHE A 68 -10.10 -6.22 -5.42
C PHE A 68 -8.81 -6.80 -6.03
N LEU A 69 -7.70 -6.76 -5.31
CA LEU A 69 -6.42 -7.32 -5.76
C LEU A 69 -6.42 -8.86 -5.87
N LYS A 70 -7.36 -9.53 -5.21
CA LYS A 70 -7.63 -10.97 -5.36
C LYS A 70 -8.62 -11.28 -6.50
N GLY A 71 -9.19 -10.26 -7.13
CA GLY A 71 -10.22 -10.44 -8.14
C GLY A 71 -11.60 -10.82 -7.59
N GLU A 72 -11.84 -10.57 -6.30
CA GLU A 72 -13.06 -10.96 -5.58
C GLU A 72 -14.06 -9.79 -5.38
N SER A 73 -13.67 -8.57 -5.76
CA SER A 73 -14.56 -7.40 -5.68
C SER A 73 -14.36 -6.46 -6.87
N GLU A 74 -15.35 -5.62 -7.11
CA GLU A 74 -15.30 -4.56 -8.10
C GLU A 74 -14.36 -3.43 -7.67
N ALA A 75 -13.78 -2.72 -8.64
CA ALA A 75 -13.02 -1.50 -8.39
C ALA A 75 -13.96 -0.37 -7.99
N ILE A 76 -13.57 0.43 -6.99
CA ILE A 76 -14.29 1.65 -6.63
C ILE A 76 -13.64 2.92 -7.22
N VAL A 77 -12.41 2.80 -7.73
CA VAL A 77 -11.71 3.88 -8.42
C VAL A 77 -11.77 3.59 -9.91
N ARG A 78 -12.37 4.48 -10.67
CA ARG A 78 -12.50 4.37 -12.14
C ARG A 78 -12.93 2.98 -12.60
N PRO A 79 -14.08 2.49 -12.14
CA PRO A 79 -14.52 1.11 -12.43
C PRO A 79 -14.60 0.81 -13.93
N GLU A 80 -14.90 1.81 -14.75
CA GLU A 80 -14.93 1.70 -16.21
C GLU A 80 -13.55 1.43 -16.85
N LYS A 81 -12.46 1.64 -16.11
CA LYS A 81 -11.09 1.35 -16.54
C LYS A 81 -10.49 0.10 -15.87
N ALA A 82 -11.21 -0.52 -14.95
CA ALA A 82 -10.70 -1.62 -14.14
C ALA A 82 -10.29 -2.85 -14.97
N TYR A 83 -10.84 -3.01 -16.17
CA TYR A 83 -10.45 -4.10 -17.08
C TYR A 83 -8.94 -4.07 -17.41
N LEU A 84 -8.30 -2.91 -17.35
CA LEU A 84 -6.86 -2.77 -17.57
C LEU A 84 -6.03 -3.44 -16.47
N MET A 85 -6.61 -3.60 -15.28
CA MET A 85 -5.97 -4.28 -14.15
C MET A 85 -6.02 -5.81 -14.22
N LYS A 86 -6.80 -6.38 -15.12
CA LYS A 86 -7.02 -7.84 -15.18
C LYS A 86 -5.71 -8.64 -15.18
N ARG A 87 -4.74 -8.23 -15.99
CA ARG A 87 -3.42 -8.89 -16.06
C ARG A 87 -2.65 -8.80 -14.74
N HIS A 88 -2.75 -7.67 -14.04
CA HIS A 88 -2.08 -7.46 -12.76
C HIS A 88 -2.78 -8.23 -11.64
N ILE A 89 -4.09 -8.29 -11.64
CA ILE A 89 -4.88 -9.09 -10.69
C ILE A 89 -4.52 -10.58 -10.78
N GLU A 90 -4.27 -11.11 -11.99
CA GLU A 90 -3.80 -12.50 -12.16
C GLU A 90 -2.46 -12.76 -11.45
N LYS A 91 -1.66 -11.74 -11.21
CA LYS A 91 -0.42 -11.82 -10.43
C LYS A 91 -0.69 -11.60 -8.94
N THR A 92 -1.41 -10.55 -8.57
CA THR A 92 -1.62 -10.16 -7.16
C THR A 92 -2.46 -11.19 -6.40
N LYS A 93 -3.41 -11.87 -7.05
CA LYS A 93 -4.19 -12.94 -6.41
C LYS A 93 -3.35 -14.13 -5.93
N LYS A 94 -2.11 -14.26 -6.41
CA LYS A 94 -1.16 -15.31 -5.99
C LYS A 94 -0.29 -14.90 -4.82
N LEU A 95 -0.36 -13.64 -4.39
CA LEU A 95 0.37 -13.16 -3.22
C LEU A 95 -0.22 -13.77 -1.94
N SER A 96 0.63 -13.94 -0.92
CA SER A 96 0.19 -14.34 0.40
C SER A 96 -0.71 -13.26 1.04
N ASP A 97 -1.50 -13.63 2.02
CA ASP A 97 -2.32 -12.66 2.76
C ASP A 97 -1.44 -11.60 3.45
N ALA A 98 -0.26 -12.00 3.96
CA ALA A 98 0.70 -11.08 4.54
C ALA A 98 1.23 -10.08 3.52
N ASP A 99 1.57 -10.52 2.31
CA ASP A 99 2.04 -9.65 1.23
C ASP A 99 0.95 -8.71 0.73
N LEU A 100 -0.29 -9.19 0.58
CA LEU A 100 -1.44 -8.35 0.23
C LEU A 100 -1.71 -7.29 1.29
N LYS A 101 -1.58 -7.64 2.56
CA LYS A 101 -1.73 -6.70 3.66
C LYS A 101 -0.62 -5.64 3.66
N ALA A 102 0.62 -6.03 3.41
CA ALA A 102 1.74 -5.10 3.28
C ALA A 102 1.57 -4.16 2.08
N LEU A 103 1.22 -4.71 0.92
CA LEU A 103 0.96 -3.95 -0.30
C LEU A 103 -0.16 -2.93 -0.12
N THR A 104 -1.31 -3.34 0.40
CA THR A 104 -2.45 -2.45 0.61
C THR A 104 -2.18 -1.41 1.70
N GLY A 105 -1.43 -1.76 2.73
CA GLY A 105 -0.95 -0.81 3.75
C GLY A 105 -0.09 0.29 3.14
N TYR A 106 0.82 -0.06 2.24
CA TYR A 106 1.61 0.90 1.48
C TYR A 106 0.73 1.81 0.61
N LEU A 107 -0.20 1.23 -0.15
CA LEU A 107 -1.13 1.99 -0.99
C LEU A 107 -1.96 2.99 -0.19
N LEU A 108 -2.47 2.59 0.96
CA LEU A 108 -3.30 3.43 1.83
C LEU A 108 -2.50 4.51 2.57
N GLY A 109 -1.19 4.37 2.68
CA GLY A 109 -0.29 5.36 3.26
C GLY A 109 0.00 6.58 2.38
N GLN A 110 -0.48 6.62 1.14
CA GLN A 110 -0.12 7.65 0.14
C GLN A 110 -1.04 8.87 0.12
N GLN A 111 -1.83 9.10 1.16
CA GLN A 111 -2.86 10.14 1.19
C GLN A 111 -2.31 11.57 1.12
N SER A 112 -1.18 11.85 1.71
CA SER A 112 -0.69 13.22 1.87
C SER A 112 0.41 13.63 0.88
N GLY A 113 0.89 12.72 0.05
CA GLY A 113 1.99 13.02 -0.88
C GLY A 113 3.29 13.50 -0.21
N ASN A 114 3.36 13.45 1.11
CA ASN A 114 4.47 13.95 1.94
C ASN A 114 5.34 12.86 2.55
N GLN A 115 5.09 11.60 2.24
CA GLN A 115 5.95 10.51 2.69
C GLN A 115 6.88 10.04 1.58
N GLN A 116 7.44 11.00 0.90
CA GLN A 116 8.64 10.79 0.13
C GLN A 116 9.78 11.44 0.90
N SER A 117 10.24 10.79 1.92
CA SER A 117 11.60 11.04 2.38
C SER A 117 12.54 10.32 1.44
N ASP A 118 13.47 11.04 0.96
CA ASP A 118 14.65 10.75 0.17
C ASP A 118 15.33 9.41 0.47
#